data_2f85403e41ef14037c7b3d3926306100
#
_entry.id   2f85403e41ef14037c7b3d3926306100
#
_cell.length_a   1.000
_cell.length_b   1.000
_cell.length_c   1.000
_cell.angle_alpha   90.00
_cell.angle_beta   90.00
_cell.angle_gamma   90.00
#
_symmetry.space_group_name_H-M   'P 1'
#
loop_
_entity.id
_entity.type
_entity.pdbx_description
1 polymer ?
#
loop_
_entity_poly.entity_id
_entity_poly.type
_entity_poly.pdbx_seq_one_letter_code
_entity_poly.pdbx_strand_id
1 'polypeptide(L)'
;MADQADFAAQAMGHMPSLYTAAMRMTRNPADAEDLVQETYLKAYRAFASFQEGTNLKAWLYKILTNTFINTYRAKKRRPEESDVEDVEDLYLYHRIGANAPMSLGRSAEDEALDGFTDDEVKRAIESLPDSFRMAVLLADVEGFSYKEIAEIMAVPIGTVMSRLHRGRRALQKALAEYGLERGLVDVHPG
;
A
#
# COMPACT_ATOMS: atom_id res chain seq x y z
N MET A 1 28.12 -15.83 -1.93
CA MET A 1 27.88 -14.50 -2.51
C MET A 1 26.90 -14.67 -3.65
N ALA A 2 25.72 -14.08 -3.55
CA ALA A 2 24.82 -14.05 -4.70
C ALA A 2 25.57 -13.35 -5.85
N ASP A 3 25.59 -13.99 -7.03
CA ASP A 3 26.15 -13.37 -8.21
C ASP A 3 25.23 -12.19 -8.59
N GLN A 4 25.83 -11.07 -8.98
CA GLN A 4 25.09 -9.87 -9.38
C GLN A 4 24.13 -10.15 -10.55
N ALA A 5 24.48 -11.13 -11.40
CA ALA A 5 23.62 -11.56 -12.49
C ALA A 5 22.39 -12.34 -11.98
N ASP A 6 22.57 -13.21 -10.98
CA ASP A 6 21.46 -13.95 -10.36
C ASP A 6 20.52 -13.01 -9.62
N PHE A 7 21.07 -12.03 -8.90
CA PHE A 7 20.26 -10.98 -8.25
C PHE A 7 19.46 -10.19 -9.28
N ALA A 8 20.09 -9.75 -10.37
CA ALA A 8 19.41 -8.99 -11.41
C ALA A 8 18.26 -9.80 -12.03
N ALA A 9 18.48 -11.09 -12.32
CA ALA A 9 17.45 -11.97 -12.87
C ALA A 9 16.26 -12.14 -11.89
N GLN A 10 16.53 -12.38 -10.61
CA GLN A 10 15.49 -12.47 -9.58
C GLN A 10 14.74 -11.16 -9.38
N ALA A 11 15.45 -10.03 -9.33
CA ALA A 11 14.86 -8.72 -9.18
C ALA A 11 13.95 -8.36 -10.36
N MET A 12 14.37 -8.67 -11.60
CA MET A 12 13.57 -8.44 -12.81
C MET A 12 12.27 -9.26 -12.82
N GLY A 13 12.22 -10.42 -12.17
CA GLY A 13 10.99 -11.20 -11.99
C GLY A 13 9.89 -10.45 -11.24
N HIS A 14 10.23 -9.44 -10.43
CA HIS A 14 9.29 -8.60 -9.70
C HIS A 14 8.84 -7.34 -10.46
N MET A 15 9.37 -7.10 -11.67
CA MET A 15 9.06 -5.88 -12.42
C MET A 15 7.56 -5.65 -12.67
N PRO A 16 6.76 -6.65 -13.09
CA PRO A 16 5.33 -6.44 -13.33
C PRO A 16 4.59 -5.97 -12.07
N SER A 17 4.87 -6.57 -10.92
CA SER A 17 4.22 -6.18 -9.65
C SER A 17 4.67 -4.81 -9.17
N LEU A 18 5.96 -4.48 -9.29
CA LEU A 18 6.49 -3.16 -8.95
C LEU A 18 5.91 -2.06 -9.84
N TYR A 19 5.78 -2.32 -11.14
CA TYR A 19 5.16 -1.38 -12.07
C TYR A 19 3.69 -1.13 -11.73
N THR A 20 2.93 -2.20 -11.45
CA THR A 20 1.53 -2.09 -11.04
C THR A 20 1.38 -1.29 -9.75
N ALA A 21 2.24 -1.55 -8.76
CA ALA A 21 2.26 -0.78 -7.52
C ALA A 21 2.62 0.69 -7.77
N ALA A 22 3.64 0.96 -8.59
CA ALA A 22 4.05 2.30 -8.97
C ALA A 22 2.92 3.06 -9.68
N MET A 23 2.19 2.43 -10.58
CA MET A 23 1.01 3.01 -11.25
C MET A 23 -0.07 3.42 -10.24
N ARG A 24 -0.35 2.58 -9.26
CA ARG A 24 -1.33 2.88 -8.21
C ARG A 24 -0.87 3.97 -7.25
N MET A 25 0.44 4.07 -7.01
CA MET A 25 1.03 5.12 -6.17
C MET A 25 1.04 6.47 -6.89
N THR A 26 1.51 6.52 -8.14
CA THR A 26 1.72 7.76 -8.90
C THR A 26 0.49 8.23 -9.66
N ARG A 27 -0.39 7.32 -10.07
CA ARG A 27 -1.56 7.54 -10.94
C ARG A 27 -1.19 8.13 -12.30
N ASN A 28 0.06 8.00 -12.71
CA ASN A 28 0.58 8.51 -13.96
C ASN A 28 1.58 7.52 -14.56
N PRO A 29 1.41 7.06 -15.82
CA PRO A 29 2.29 6.08 -16.43
C PRO A 29 3.75 6.53 -16.51
N ALA A 30 4.02 7.77 -16.89
CA ALA A 30 5.39 8.28 -17.02
C ALA A 30 6.08 8.35 -15.65
N ASP A 31 5.38 8.82 -14.61
CA ASP A 31 5.89 8.84 -13.24
C ASP A 31 6.10 7.42 -12.70
N ALA A 32 5.24 6.47 -13.05
CA ALA A 32 5.39 5.07 -12.65
C ALA A 32 6.62 4.42 -13.28
N GLU A 33 6.86 4.65 -14.56
CA GLU A 33 8.06 4.18 -15.26
C GLU A 33 9.33 4.75 -14.63
N ASP A 34 9.36 6.06 -14.40
CA ASP A 34 10.49 6.74 -13.74
C ASP A 34 10.73 6.19 -12.32
N LEU A 35 9.67 5.98 -11.56
CA LEU A 35 9.74 5.42 -10.20
C LEU A 35 10.32 4.01 -10.21
N VAL A 36 9.87 3.15 -11.12
CA VAL A 36 10.40 1.78 -11.26
C VAL A 36 11.86 1.80 -11.70
N GLN A 37 12.22 2.61 -12.69
CA GLN A 37 13.61 2.74 -13.14
C GLN A 37 14.52 3.20 -12.01
N GLU A 38 14.14 4.23 -11.27
CA GLU A 38 14.92 4.73 -10.13
C GLU A 38 15.04 3.68 -9.02
N THR A 39 13.97 2.91 -8.77
CA THR A 39 13.98 1.80 -7.83
C THR A 39 15.02 0.76 -8.20
N TYR A 40 15.06 0.33 -9.45
CA TYR A 40 16.04 -0.65 -9.92
C TYR A 40 17.47 -0.12 -9.91
N LEU A 41 17.69 1.15 -10.27
CA LEU A 41 19.01 1.77 -10.17
C LEU A 41 19.51 1.81 -8.71
N LYS A 42 18.64 2.15 -7.77
CA LYS A 42 18.97 2.13 -6.33
C LYS A 42 19.21 0.71 -5.82
N ALA A 43 18.36 -0.25 -6.22
CA ALA A 43 18.51 -1.66 -5.87
C ALA A 43 19.84 -2.21 -6.38
N TYR A 44 20.20 -1.92 -7.62
CA TYR A 44 21.47 -2.36 -8.20
C TYR A 44 22.68 -1.77 -7.47
N ARG A 45 22.65 -0.49 -7.12
CA ARG A 45 23.71 0.17 -6.34
C ARG A 45 23.82 -0.36 -4.92
N ALA A 46 22.68 -0.71 -4.32
CA ALA A 46 22.59 -1.22 -2.95
C ALA A 46 22.71 -2.75 -2.85
N PHE A 47 22.95 -3.44 -3.96
CA PHE A 47 22.98 -4.90 -4.03
C PHE A 47 23.91 -5.53 -2.96
N ALA A 48 25.08 -4.95 -2.74
CA ALA A 48 26.03 -5.44 -1.73
C ALA A 48 25.47 -5.40 -0.29
N SER A 49 24.43 -4.62 -0.04
CA SER A 49 23.75 -4.54 1.26
C SER A 49 22.57 -5.49 1.40
N PHE A 50 22.17 -6.15 0.30
CA PHE A 50 21.10 -7.14 0.33
C PHE A 50 21.61 -8.43 1.01
N GLN A 51 20.94 -8.85 2.05
CA GLN A 51 21.25 -10.09 2.75
C GLN A 51 20.54 -11.27 2.07
N GLU A 52 21.33 -12.19 1.56
CA GLU A 52 20.83 -13.43 0.97
C GLU A 52 19.97 -14.21 1.98
N GLY A 53 18.83 -14.74 1.52
CA GLY A 53 17.84 -15.40 2.37
C GLY A 53 16.78 -14.48 2.98
N THR A 54 16.86 -13.15 2.77
CA THR A 54 15.77 -12.24 3.12
C THR A 54 14.76 -12.10 1.97
N ASN A 55 13.58 -11.55 2.27
CA ASN A 55 12.53 -11.35 1.27
C ASN A 55 12.92 -10.26 0.25
N LEU A 56 13.44 -10.68 -0.92
CA LEU A 56 13.83 -9.76 -1.99
C LEU A 56 12.66 -8.86 -2.44
N LYS A 57 11.44 -9.41 -2.53
CA LYS A 57 10.25 -8.63 -2.86
C LYS A 57 10.05 -7.50 -1.87
N ALA A 58 10.06 -7.78 -0.57
CA ALA A 58 9.89 -6.76 0.47
C ALA A 58 11.00 -5.70 0.43
N TRP A 59 12.24 -6.11 0.15
CA TRP A 59 13.36 -5.19 0.03
C TRP A 59 13.21 -4.25 -1.18
N LEU A 60 12.78 -4.75 -2.33
CA LEU A 60 12.48 -3.93 -3.51
C LEU A 60 11.32 -2.96 -3.25
N TYR A 61 10.26 -3.41 -2.59
CA TYR A 61 9.12 -2.57 -2.22
C TYR A 61 9.50 -1.48 -1.21
N LYS A 62 10.45 -1.76 -0.31
CA LYS A 62 11.02 -0.73 0.58
C LYS A 62 11.72 0.37 -0.21
N ILE A 63 12.51 0.01 -1.22
CA ILE A 63 13.18 1.00 -2.08
C ILE A 63 12.14 1.78 -2.90
N LEU A 64 11.16 1.10 -3.51
CA LEU A 64 10.08 1.72 -4.28
C LEU A 64 9.31 2.74 -3.44
N THR A 65 8.85 2.34 -2.27
CA THR A 65 8.05 3.16 -1.36
C THR A 65 8.85 4.37 -0.87
N ASN A 66 10.09 4.18 -0.44
CA ASN A 66 10.96 5.28 -0.01
C ASN A 66 11.26 6.25 -1.15
N THR A 67 11.47 5.75 -2.35
CA THR A 67 11.69 6.59 -3.53
C THR A 67 10.43 7.40 -3.85
N PHE A 68 9.26 6.78 -3.80
CA PHE A 68 7.99 7.48 -3.97
C PHE A 68 7.79 8.60 -2.94
N ILE A 69 7.97 8.30 -1.65
CA ILE A 69 7.82 9.29 -0.58
C ILE A 69 8.78 10.46 -0.78
N ASN A 70 10.04 10.18 -1.06
CA ASN A 70 11.07 11.21 -1.14
C ASN A 70 10.98 12.06 -2.41
N THR A 71 10.61 11.47 -3.54
CA THR A 71 10.66 12.16 -4.85
C THR A 71 9.31 12.72 -5.25
N TYR A 72 8.25 11.94 -5.11
CA TYR A 72 6.93 12.28 -5.66
C TYR A 72 6.01 12.93 -4.63
N ARG A 73 6.02 12.50 -3.38
CA ARG A 73 5.26 13.13 -2.31
C ARG A 73 5.80 14.53 -1.99
N ALA A 74 7.13 14.72 -2.04
CA ALA A 74 7.75 16.02 -1.85
C ALA A 74 7.36 17.04 -2.93
N LYS A 75 7.16 16.60 -4.18
CA LYS A 75 6.68 17.45 -5.30
C LYS A 75 5.22 17.87 -5.15
N LYS A 76 4.40 17.07 -4.45
CA LYS A 76 2.97 17.32 -4.23
C LYS A 76 2.65 18.01 -2.90
N ARG A 77 3.65 18.42 -2.12
CA ARG A 77 3.41 19.07 -0.83
C ARG A 77 2.51 20.29 -1.00
N ARG A 78 1.24 20.11 -0.66
CA ARG A 78 0.42 21.14 -0.02
C ARG A 78 0.74 21.12 1.47
N PRO A 79 0.85 22.29 2.15
CA PRO A 79 1.33 22.39 3.54
C PRO A 79 0.42 21.79 4.62
N GLU A 80 -0.68 21.15 4.28
CA GLU A 80 -1.80 20.89 5.20
C GLU A 80 -1.92 19.47 5.75
N GLU A 81 -1.07 18.50 5.40
CA GLU A 81 -1.34 17.09 5.75
C GLU A 81 -0.33 16.41 6.69
N SER A 82 0.67 17.10 7.24
CA SER A 82 1.78 16.38 7.89
C SER A 82 1.70 16.19 9.41
N ASP A 83 0.94 16.98 10.15
CA ASP A 83 1.02 16.97 11.62
C ASP A 83 -0.21 16.44 12.35
N VAL A 84 -1.38 16.36 11.70
CA VAL A 84 -2.62 15.91 12.34
C VAL A 84 -2.79 14.39 12.26
N GLU A 85 -2.28 13.74 11.22
CA GLU A 85 -2.42 12.29 11.02
C GLU A 85 -1.67 11.47 12.07
N ASP A 86 -0.46 11.88 12.48
CA ASP A 86 0.36 11.12 13.42
C ASP A 86 -0.21 11.13 14.86
N VAL A 87 -0.85 12.22 15.26
CA VAL A 87 -1.47 12.33 16.60
C VAL A 87 -2.77 11.53 16.68
N GLU A 88 -3.59 11.55 15.62
CA GLU A 88 -4.80 10.73 15.54
C GLU A 88 -4.48 9.24 15.42
N ASP A 89 -3.43 8.88 14.70
CA ASP A 89 -2.96 7.51 14.56
C ASP A 89 -2.50 6.94 15.91
N LEU A 90 -1.79 7.72 16.72
CA LEU A 90 -1.37 7.33 18.06
C LEU A 90 -2.56 7.17 19.02
N TYR A 91 -3.55 8.06 18.93
CA TYR A 91 -4.75 8.00 19.76
C TYR A 91 -5.62 6.77 19.45
N LEU A 92 -5.77 6.43 18.17
CA LEU A 92 -6.48 5.23 17.73
C LEU A 92 -5.78 3.94 18.17
N TYR A 93 -4.45 3.90 18.10
CA TYR A 93 -3.67 2.76 18.57
C TYR A 93 -3.91 2.48 20.05
N HIS A 94 -3.90 3.51 20.90
CA HIS A 94 -4.19 3.36 22.32
C HIS A 94 -5.63 2.95 22.62
N ARG A 95 -6.58 3.30 21.75
CA ARG A 95 -8.00 3.01 21.94
C ARG A 95 -8.41 1.63 21.44
N ILE A 96 -7.78 1.11 20.40
CA ILE A 96 -8.07 -0.23 19.84
C ILE A 96 -7.41 -1.31 20.67
N GLY A 97 -6.39 -0.96 21.47
CA GLY A 97 -5.66 -1.86 22.36
C GLY A 97 -4.76 -2.85 21.60
N ALA A 98 -3.66 -3.23 22.22
CA ALA A 98 -2.70 -4.20 21.69
C ALA A 98 -3.26 -5.63 21.53
N ASN A 99 -4.54 -5.84 21.85
CA ASN A 99 -5.23 -7.12 21.90
C ASN A 99 -6.35 -7.28 20.85
N ALA A 100 -6.36 -6.48 19.79
CA ALA A 100 -7.28 -6.78 18.69
C ALA A 100 -6.91 -8.14 18.08
N PRO A 101 -7.84 -9.13 18.05
CA PRO A 101 -7.53 -10.44 17.53
C PRO A 101 -7.14 -10.33 16.06
N MET A 102 -6.00 -10.91 15.70
CA MET A 102 -5.49 -11.00 14.34
C MET A 102 -6.29 -11.98 13.44
N SER A 103 -7.51 -12.31 13.81
CA SER A 103 -8.40 -13.12 12.97
C SER A 103 -9.34 -12.20 12.21
N LEU A 104 -8.86 -11.65 11.12
CA LEU A 104 -9.75 -11.25 10.03
C LEU A 104 -10.18 -12.54 9.31
N GLY A 105 -11.14 -13.25 9.89
CA GLY A 105 -11.96 -14.16 9.13
C GLY A 105 -12.59 -13.38 8.01
N ARG A 106 -12.78 -14.02 6.85
CA ARG A 106 -13.60 -13.46 5.77
C ARG A 106 -14.91 -12.99 6.38
N SER A 107 -15.09 -11.69 6.40
CA SER A 107 -16.32 -11.10 6.89
C SER A 107 -17.32 -11.04 5.71
N ALA A 108 -18.61 -10.84 6.03
CA ALA A 108 -19.62 -10.57 5.01
C ALA A 108 -19.24 -9.38 4.09
N GLU A 109 -18.28 -8.58 4.50
CA GLU A 109 -17.70 -7.46 3.78
C GLU A 109 -16.77 -7.91 2.64
N ASP A 110 -16.07 -9.05 2.79
CA ASP A 110 -15.25 -9.64 1.72
C ASP A 110 -16.13 -10.24 0.62
N GLU A 111 -17.31 -10.78 0.95
CA GLU A 111 -18.26 -11.28 -0.05
C GLU A 111 -18.92 -10.14 -0.85
N ALA A 112 -19.11 -8.98 -0.23
CA ALA A 112 -19.66 -7.82 -0.93
C ALA A 112 -18.67 -7.23 -1.96
N LEU A 113 -17.36 -7.41 -1.77
CA LEU A 113 -16.33 -6.94 -2.69
C LEU A 113 -16.29 -7.76 -4.00
N ASP A 114 -16.73 -9.01 -3.98
CA ASP A 114 -16.76 -9.87 -5.18
C ASP A 114 -17.75 -9.39 -6.26
N GLY A 115 -18.67 -8.48 -5.92
CA GLY A 115 -19.64 -7.88 -6.85
C GLY A 115 -19.13 -6.66 -7.64
N PHE A 116 -17.95 -6.12 -7.31
CA PHE A 116 -17.41 -4.94 -7.98
C PHE A 116 -16.46 -5.31 -9.11
N THR A 117 -16.46 -4.50 -10.17
CA THR A 117 -15.48 -4.66 -11.26
C THR A 117 -14.09 -4.22 -10.81
N ASP A 118 -13.05 -4.81 -11.43
CA ASP A 118 -11.65 -4.43 -11.17
C ASP A 118 -11.41 -2.91 -11.32
N ASP A 119 -12.08 -2.26 -12.25
CA ASP A 119 -11.97 -0.82 -12.48
C ASP A 119 -12.60 0.02 -11.36
N GLU A 120 -13.64 -0.48 -10.71
CA GLU A 120 -14.28 0.20 -9.57
C GLU A 120 -13.43 0.11 -8.32
N VAL A 121 -12.91 -1.08 -8.04
CA VAL A 121 -11.96 -1.31 -6.94
C VAL A 121 -10.71 -0.46 -7.15
N LYS A 122 -10.18 -0.42 -8.37
CA LYS A 122 -9.03 0.41 -8.72
C LYS A 122 -9.29 1.90 -8.45
N ARG A 123 -10.42 2.44 -8.91
CA ARG A 123 -10.79 3.84 -8.67
C ARG A 123 -10.98 4.14 -7.20
N ALA A 124 -11.59 3.24 -6.45
CA ALA A 124 -11.77 3.38 -5.00
C ALA A 124 -10.42 3.42 -4.28
N ILE A 125 -9.47 2.54 -4.62
CA ILE A 125 -8.11 2.55 -4.08
C ILE A 125 -7.39 3.85 -4.45
N GLU A 126 -7.50 4.29 -5.69
CA GLU A 126 -6.87 5.52 -6.18
C GLU A 126 -7.44 6.80 -5.52
N SER A 127 -8.65 6.75 -4.97
CA SER A 127 -9.27 7.86 -4.24
C SER A 127 -8.73 8.02 -2.82
N LEU A 128 -8.07 7.01 -2.27
CA LEU A 128 -7.53 7.06 -0.91
C LEU A 128 -6.38 8.07 -0.79
N PRO A 129 -6.21 8.71 0.36
CA PRO A 129 -4.99 9.44 0.70
C PRO A 129 -3.76 8.57 0.55
N ASP A 130 -2.60 9.15 0.20
CA ASP A 130 -1.38 8.42 -0.16
C ASP A 130 -0.94 7.42 0.92
N SER A 131 -0.97 7.80 2.20
CA SER A 131 -0.55 6.94 3.32
C SER A 131 -1.47 5.74 3.52
N PHE A 132 -2.79 5.93 3.37
CA PHE A 132 -3.79 4.86 3.49
C PHE A 132 -3.73 3.94 2.27
N ARG A 133 -3.63 4.52 1.08
CA ARG A 133 -3.51 3.76 -0.17
C ARG A 133 -2.29 2.84 -0.15
N MET A 134 -1.14 3.34 0.27
CA MET A 134 0.08 2.53 0.38
C MET A 134 -0.09 1.38 1.35
N ALA A 135 -0.65 1.61 2.54
CA ALA A 135 -0.89 0.56 3.52
C ALA A 135 -1.83 -0.53 2.96
N VAL A 136 -2.95 -0.14 2.34
CA VAL A 136 -3.90 -1.07 1.71
C VAL A 136 -3.26 -1.85 0.57
N LEU A 137 -2.51 -1.19 -0.32
CA LEU A 137 -1.83 -1.87 -1.43
C LEU A 137 -0.83 -2.91 -0.94
N LEU A 138 -0.02 -2.58 0.06
CA LEU A 138 0.99 -3.49 0.60
C LEU A 138 0.36 -4.68 1.33
N ALA A 139 -0.74 -4.48 2.07
CA ALA A 139 -1.40 -5.53 2.82
C ALA A 139 -2.34 -6.38 1.94
N ASP A 140 -3.27 -5.74 1.25
CA ASP A 140 -4.42 -6.42 0.64
C ASP A 140 -4.16 -6.84 -0.80
N VAL A 141 -3.26 -6.17 -1.51
CA VAL A 141 -2.89 -6.52 -2.89
C VAL A 141 -1.59 -7.32 -2.94
N GLU A 142 -0.55 -6.86 -2.24
CA GLU A 142 0.78 -7.49 -2.29
C GLU A 142 0.97 -8.58 -1.24
N GLY A 143 0.11 -8.64 -0.23
CA GLY A 143 0.09 -9.70 0.78
C GLY A 143 1.22 -9.64 1.81
N PHE A 144 1.82 -8.47 2.03
CA PHE A 144 2.83 -8.31 3.07
C PHE A 144 2.22 -8.37 4.47
N SER A 145 2.95 -8.96 5.41
CA SER A 145 2.61 -8.91 6.84
C SER A 145 2.72 -7.49 7.39
N TYR A 146 2.01 -7.19 8.46
CA TYR A 146 2.06 -5.85 9.09
C TYR A 146 3.48 -5.48 9.54
N LYS A 147 4.29 -6.46 9.95
CA LYS A 147 5.68 -6.25 10.29
C LYS A 147 6.51 -5.83 9.06
N GLU A 148 6.36 -6.52 7.95
CA GLU A 148 7.02 -6.17 6.70
C GLU A 148 6.57 -4.78 6.21
N ILE A 149 5.27 -4.46 6.31
CA ILE A 149 4.73 -3.14 5.93
C ILE A 149 5.34 -2.04 6.81
N ALA A 150 5.46 -2.27 8.11
CA ALA A 150 6.11 -1.33 9.03
C ALA A 150 7.57 -1.05 8.64
N GLU A 151 8.29 -2.07 8.23
CA GLU A 151 9.67 -1.95 7.72
C GLU A 151 9.74 -1.26 6.35
N ILE A 152 8.81 -1.59 5.43
CA ILE A 152 8.71 -0.99 4.09
C ILE A 152 8.40 0.51 4.19
N MET A 153 7.41 0.88 5.00
CA MET A 153 6.96 2.26 5.15
C MET A 153 7.80 3.07 6.15
N ALA A 154 8.69 2.41 6.89
CA ALA A 154 9.50 2.99 7.97
C ALA A 154 8.65 3.69 9.05
N VAL A 155 7.57 3.04 9.47
CA VAL A 155 6.64 3.50 10.51
C VAL A 155 6.41 2.42 11.57
N PRO A 156 5.97 2.78 12.78
CA PRO A 156 5.58 1.80 13.80
C PRO A 156 4.45 0.89 13.31
N ILE A 157 4.42 -0.36 13.78
CA ILE A 157 3.38 -1.32 13.41
C ILE A 157 1.97 -0.84 13.80
N GLY A 158 1.84 -0.09 14.88
CA GLY A 158 0.58 0.54 15.29
C GLY A 158 0.08 1.56 14.26
N THR A 159 0.98 2.30 13.64
CA THR A 159 0.65 3.21 12.54
C THR A 159 0.18 2.45 11.29
N VAL A 160 0.78 1.30 10.98
CA VAL A 160 0.30 0.42 9.90
C VAL A 160 -1.12 -0.03 10.17
N MET A 161 -1.41 -0.48 11.39
CA MET A 161 -2.74 -0.97 11.77
C MET A 161 -3.80 0.13 11.67
N SER A 162 -3.52 1.34 12.15
CA SER A 162 -4.46 2.45 12.08
C SER A 162 -4.68 2.93 10.64
N ARG A 163 -3.63 3.01 9.83
CA ARG A 163 -3.73 3.36 8.40
C ARG A 163 -4.53 2.32 7.62
N LEU A 164 -4.33 1.04 7.88
CA LEU A 164 -5.13 -0.03 7.29
C LEU A 164 -6.60 0.06 7.68
N HIS A 165 -6.88 0.25 8.96
CA HIS A 165 -8.26 0.38 9.43
C HIS A 165 -8.97 1.55 8.76
N ARG A 166 -8.35 2.72 8.71
CA ARG A 166 -8.91 3.91 8.06
C ARG A 166 -9.00 3.74 6.54
N GLY A 167 -7.97 3.18 5.93
CA GLY A 167 -7.94 2.94 4.48
C GLY A 167 -9.03 1.98 4.04
N ARG A 168 -9.21 0.88 4.74
CA ARG A 168 -10.27 -0.11 4.46
C ARG A 168 -11.66 0.49 4.67
N ARG A 169 -11.85 1.27 5.71
CA ARG A 169 -13.13 1.96 5.96
C ARG A 169 -13.45 2.98 4.87
N ALA A 170 -12.47 3.76 4.43
CA ALA A 170 -12.65 4.69 3.33
C ALA A 170 -12.92 3.97 2.00
N LEU A 171 -12.25 2.83 1.76
CA LEU A 171 -12.48 1.97 0.61
C LEU A 171 -13.90 1.42 0.59
N GLN A 172 -14.38 0.89 1.71
CA GLN A 172 -15.76 0.41 1.85
C GLN A 172 -16.79 1.51 1.55
N LYS A 173 -16.54 2.71 2.07
CA LYS A 173 -17.42 3.85 1.79
C LYS A 173 -17.45 4.20 0.31
N ALA A 174 -16.30 4.30 -0.34
CA ALA A 174 -16.20 4.59 -1.76
C ALA A 174 -16.90 3.51 -2.61
N LEU A 175 -16.71 2.22 -2.29
CA LEU A 175 -17.37 1.12 -2.99
C LEU A 175 -18.87 1.10 -2.73
N ALA A 176 -19.34 1.40 -1.53
CA ALA A 176 -20.76 1.53 -1.22
C ALA A 176 -21.43 2.64 -2.04
N GLU A 177 -20.76 3.78 -2.20
CA GLU A 177 -21.23 4.88 -3.04
C GLU A 177 -21.36 4.44 -4.51
N TYR A 178 -20.37 3.74 -5.06
CA TYR A 178 -20.46 3.18 -6.42
C TYR A 178 -21.57 2.13 -6.56
N GLY A 179 -21.74 1.28 -5.53
CA GLY A 179 -22.80 0.28 -5.50
C GLY A 179 -24.21 0.87 -5.53
N LEU A 180 -24.39 1.97 -4.79
CA LEU A 180 -25.66 2.73 -4.75
C LEU A 180 -25.95 3.41 -6.09
N GLU A 181 -24.96 4.05 -6.72
CA GLU A 181 -25.13 4.70 -8.03
C GLU A 181 -25.55 3.73 -9.13
N ARG A 182 -25.19 2.43 -8.98
CA ARG A 182 -25.50 1.38 -9.94
C ARG A 182 -26.68 0.48 -9.56
N GLY A 183 -27.29 0.69 -8.40
CA GLY A 183 -28.38 -0.15 -7.91
C GLY A 183 -27.94 -1.58 -7.54
N LEU A 184 -26.64 -1.78 -7.23
CA LEU A 184 -26.09 -3.06 -6.78
C LEU A 184 -26.28 -3.29 -5.28
N VAL A 185 -26.57 -2.24 -4.53
CA VAL A 185 -26.82 -2.26 -3.08
C VAL A 185 -28.15 -1.57 -2.81
N ASP A 186 -29.12 -2.30 -2.30
CA ASP A 186 -30.36 -1.74 -1.80
C ASP A 186 -30.12 -1.06 -0.45
N VAL A 187 -30.43 0.23 -0.34
CA VAL A 187 -30.51 0.89 0.95
C VAL A 187 -31.76 0.39 1.65
N HIS A 188 -31.65 -0.56 2.55
CA HIS A 188 -32.69 -0.81 3.52
C HIS A 188 -32.59 0.31 4.58
N PRO A 189 -33.57 1.22 4.66
CA PRO A 189 -33.68 2.12 5.79
C PRO A 189 -34.13 1.30 6.99
N GLY A 190 -33.19 1.03 7.91
CA GLY A 190 -33.47 0.49 9.23
C GLY A 190 -33.83 1.64 10.19
#